data_a83831536ee5cb623463c8126969b10b
#
_entry.id   a83831536ee5cb623463c8126969b10b
#
_cell.length_a   1.000
_cell.length_b   1.000
_cell.length_c   1.000
_cell.angle_alpha   90.00
_cell.angle_beta   90.00
_cell.angle_gamma   90.00
#
_symmetry.space_group_name_H-M   'P 1'
#
loop_
_entity.id
_entity.type
_entity.pdbx_description
1 polymer ?
#
loop_
_entity_poly.entity_id
_entity_poly.type
_entity_poly.pdbx_seq_one_letter_code
_entity_poly.pdbx_strand_id
1 'polypeptide(L)'
;MNPRAGVPTPVIVATGFTSALLGDERTLREFVMGDLTARAIQREGRNVVLYLINDTFDPLNVRQLRIGVKKDPDLIQLYTGFCGRPIAEIPDPFACHESYAEHFAAALMKRLHGLDIHPVLLDSYRAYAAGDYAPFIAITFERYGEIQAAIRAEFPGYEPHDLFRLQCPSCQSLDATSVVAVHGDEVTFACRRCGGKERHPWREVRGKLTWKLDCAARWNLYGIHVETFAKAHVAPLGTYAIASFVSRRFFGGIVPKAAPYGHVRMSRECAGKLLGMLPPTAFKGLLGENPTRDLEINRDSIEGFCRKVEVRPGVSYVDFVRGDLGRLAIQSSEENGAGQSAVADSAAERLGADLVRYARRFSEFFYDRSHEVRLPNADLVADVDPRTASLARDAIARALELRRQPGSDPDVRKAEIKHFLATQPRAPRLHTYLRRVLRQEGGPALATVLSLFPSNHLEAIHAMLVFLTTGGYRSKDPARPSSNTEVIS
;
A
#
# COMPACT_ATOMS: atom_id res chain seq x y z
N MET A 1 19.68 -8.95 35.18
CA MET A 1 18.99 -7.79 35.77
C MET A 1 17.62 -8.26 36.26
N ASN A 2 17.35 -8.14 37.56
CA ASN A 2 16.06 -8.51 38.15
C ASN A 2 14.94 -7.64 37.52
N PRO A 3 13.85 -8.21 37.02
CA PRO A 3 12.72 -7.39 36.53
C PRO A 3 12.17 -6.61 37.75
N ARG A 4 11.99 -5.31 37.57
CA ARG A 4 11.33 -4.45 38.56
C ARG A 4 9.95 -5.06 38.86
N ALA A 5 9.75 -5.45 40.11
CA ALA A 5 8.48 -5.97 40.60
C ALA A 5 7.37 -4.94 40.33
N GLY A 6 6.36 -5.33 39.54
CA GLY A 6 5.14 -4.54 39.35
C GLY A 6 4.72 -4.19 37.93
N VAL A 7 5.58 -4.31 36.91
CA VAL A 7 5.15 -4.06 35.51
C VAL A 7 4.71 -5.39 34.87
N PRO A 8 3.47 -5.56 34.44
CA PRO A 8 3.03 -6.76 33.75
C PRO A 8 3.88 -7.01 32.51
N THR A 9 4.37 -8.25 32.35
CA THR A 9 5.11 -8.64 31.14
C THR A 9 4.26 -8.36 29.90
N PRO A 10 4.78 -7.67 28.88
CA PRO A 10 3.99 -7.35 27.70
C PRO A 10 3.61 -8.62 26.94
N VAL A 11 2.44 -8.60 26.30
CA VAL A 11 2.08 -9.62 25.31
C VAL A 11 2.89 -9.38 24.06
N ILE A 12 3.59 -10.38 23.57
CA ILE A 12 4.38 -10.30 22.34
C ILE A 12 3.55 -10.84 21.19
N VAL A 13 3.24 -9.98 20.24
CA VAL A 13 2.64 -10.31 18.95
C VAL A 13 3.76 -10.30 17.91
N ALA A 14 3.84 -11.32 17.06
CA ALA A 14 4.88 -11.41 16.03
C ALA A 14 4.28 -11.52 14.63
N THR A 15 5.00 -10.99 13.67
CA THR A 15 4.82 -11.17 12.23
C THR A 15 6.20 -11.30 11.59
N GLY A 16 6.30 -11.89 10.39
CA GLY A 16 7.59 -12.17 9.76
C GLY A 16 7.61 -11.84 8.27
N PHE A 17 8.79 -11.60 7.75
CA PHE A 17 9.03 -11.45 6.33
C PHE A 17 10.50 -11.69 5.98
N THR A 18 10.77 -11.88 4.68
CA THR A 18 12.13 -11.87 4.13
C THR A 18 12.31 -10.59 3.32
N SER A 19 13.25 -9.72 3.73
CA SER A 19 13.52 -8.43 3.05
C SER A 19 14.29 -8.60 1.73
N ALA A 20 13.81 -9.51 0.89
CA ALA A 20 14.35 -9.76 -0.45
C ALA A 20 13.71 -8.88 -1.54
N LEU A 21 12.64 -8.22 -1.24
CA LEU A 21 11.92 -7.27 -2.08
C LEU A 21 10.88 -6.50 -1.26
N LEU A 22 10.46 -5.35 -1.79
CA LEU A 22 9.46 -4.54 -1.11
C LEU A 22 8.05 -5.00 -1.43
N GLY A 23 7.60 -6.07 -1.40
CA GLY A 23 6.21 -6.52 -1.66
C GLY A 23 5.16 -5.43 -2.00
N ASP A 24 4.04 -5.83 -2.48
CA ASP A 24 2.88 -4.97 -2.69
C ASP A 24 1.87 -5.08 -1.53
N GLU A 25 0.67 -4.56 -1.73
CA GLU A 25 -0.41 -4.56 -0.74
C GLU A 25 -0.77 -5.97 -0.25
N ARG A 26 -0.54 -7.01 -1.06
CA ARG A 26 -0.77 -8.42 -0.68
C ARG A 26 0.14 -8.82 0.48
N THR A 27 1.39 -8.40 0.44
CA THR A 27 2.36 -8.62 1.51
C THR A 27 2.04 -7.79 2.75
N LEU A 28 1.53 -6.56 2.56
CA LEU A 28 1.22 -5.67 3.68
C LEU A 28 0.06 -6.17 4.54
N ARG A 29 -0.78 -7.08 4.04
CA ARG A 29 -1.85 -7.66 4.86
C ARG A 29 -1.32 -8.34 6.12
N GLU A 30 -0.20 -9.03 6.05
CA GLU A 30 0.41 -9.68 7.22
C GLU A 30 0.70 -8.68 8.34
N PHE A 31 1.35 -7.57 8.00
CA PHE A 31 1.72 -6.54 8.99
C PHE A 31 0.50 -5.79 9.52
N VAL A 32 -0.49 -5.53 8.67
CA VAL A 32 -1.78 -4.95 9.08
C VAL A 32 -2.49 -5.89 10.06
N MET A 33 -2.48 -7.20 9.80
CA MET A 33 -3.08 -8.18 10.72
C MET A 33 -2.33 -8.24 12.06
N GLY A 34 -0.99 -8.12 12.05
CA GLY A 34 -0.17 -8.00 13.25
C GLY A 34 -0.55 -6.77 14.08
N ASP A 35 -0.63 -5.60 13.43
CA ASP A 35 -1.02 -4.34 14.09
C ASP A 35 -2.46 -4.39 14.64
N LEU A 36 -3.40 -4.89 13.87
CA LEU A 36 -4.80 -5.02 14.31
C LEU A 36 -4.93 -5.98 15.51
N THR A 37 -4.18 -7.09 15.49
CA THR A 37 -4.14 -8.04 16.61
C THR A 37 -3.54 -7.39 17.86
N ALA A 38 -2.42 -6.69 17.71
CA ALA A 38 -1.79 -5.96 18.81
C ALA A 38 -2.73 -4.89 19.40
N ARG A 39 -3.37 -4.10 18.55
CA ARG A 39 -4.35 -3.08 18.99
C ARG A 39 -5.59 -3.67 19.64
N ALA A 40 -6.07 -4.83 19.19
CA ALA A 40 -7.19 -5.52 19.85
C ALA A 40 -6.84 -5.91 21.28
N ILE A 41 -5.65 -6.49 21.48
CA ILE A 41 -5.15 -6.87 22.81
C ILE A 41 -4.91 -5.63 23.71
N GLN A 42 -4.41 -4.52 23.13
CA GLN A 42 -4.26 -3.25 23.86
C GLN A 42 -5.58 -2.67 24.35
N ARG A 43 -6.65 -2.80 23.55
CA ARG A 43 -8.01 -2.36 23.96
C ARG A 43 -8.56 -3.15 25.15
N GLU A 44 -8.06 -4.35 25.38
CA GLU A 44 -8.35 -5.15 26.58
C GLU A 44 -7.53 -4.72 27.81
N GLY A 45 -6.80 -3.60 27.71
CA GLY A 45 -5.99 -3.05 28.80
C GLY A 45 -4.63 -3.74 29.01
N ARG A 46 -4.18 -4.57 28.06
CA ARG A 46 -2.90 -5.28 28.16
C ARG A 46 -1.77 -4.49 27.47
N ASN A 47 -0.58 -4.55 28.06
CA ASN A 47 0.62 -4.03 27.41
C ASN A 47 1.04 -4.98 26.27
N VAL A 48 1.38 -4.45 25.08
CA VAL A 48 1.69 -5.25 23.88
C VAL A 48 2.93 -4.71 23.20
N VAL A 49 3.77 -5.61 22.70
CA VAL A 49 4.86 -5.30 21.78
C VAL A 49 4.63 -6.08 20.50
N LEU A 50 4.69 -5.39 19.37
CA LEU A 50 4.65 -6.00 18.04
C LEU A 50 6.08 -6.20 17.53
N TYR A 51 6.46 -7.45 17.30
CA TYR A 51 7.73 -7.81 16.66
C TYR A 51 7.53 -8.03 15.17
N LEU A 52 8.45 -7.51 14.38
CA LEU A 52 8.62 -7.80 12.98
C LEU A 52 9.92 -8.57 12.78
N ILE A 53 9.83 -9.88 12.58
CA ILE A 53 10.99 -10.74 12.40
C ILE A 53 11.39 -10.73 10.93
N ASN A 54 12.57 -10.21 10.64
CA ASN A 54 13.14 -10.15 9.30
C ASN A 54 14.08 -11.33 9.07
N ASP A 55 13.70 -12.24 8.19
CA ASP A 55 14.46 -13.43 7.85
C ASP A 55 15.63 -13.11 6.89
N THR A 56 16.57 -12.29 7.36
CA THR A 56 17.72 -11.79 6.60
C THR A 56 18.78 -12.84 6.33
N PHE A 57 18.72 -13.98 7.01
CA PHE A 57 19.56 -15.15 6.72
C PHE A 57 18.95 -16.02 5.60
N ASP A 58 17.81 -15.68 5.04
CA ASP A 58 17.26 -16.40 3.88
C ASP A 58 18.07 -16.12 2.61
N PRO A 59 18.18 -17.13 1.73
CA PRO A 59 18.90 -16.98 0.47
C PRO A 59 18.09 -16.16 -0.54
N LEU A 60 18.76 -15.26 -1.26
CA LEU A 60 18.17 -14.56 -2.40
C LEU A 60 17.89 -15.52 -3.56
N ASN A 61 16.69 -15.52 -4.10
CA ASN A 61 16.39 -16.25 -5.32
C ASN A 61 16.24 -15.31 -6.54
N VAL A 62 16.39 -15.88 -7.75
CA VAL A 62 16.34 -15.10 -9.02
C VAL A 62 15.01 -14.35 -9.20
N ARG A 63 13.89 -14.91 -8.75
CA ARG A 63 12.58 -14.23 -8.86
C ARG A 63 12.53 -13.01 -7.95
N GLN A 64 13.00 -13.13 -6.72
CA GLN A 64 13.09 -12.02 -5.77
C GLN A 64 14.02 -10.93 -6.29
N LEU A 65 15.20 -11.30 -6.79
CA LEU A 65 16.13 -10.38 -7.41
C LEU A 65 15.46 -9.57 -8.54
N ARG A 66 14.85 -10.25 -9.51
CA ARG A 66 14.18 -9.58 -10.64
C ARG A 66 13.12 -8.57 -10.22
N ILE A 67 12.36 -8.89 -9.18
CA ILE A 67 11.33 -7.99 -8.66
C ILE A 67 11.99 -6.85 -7.88
N GLY A 68 12.95 -7.15 -7.01
CA GLY A 68 13.64 -6.18 -6.16
C GLY A 68 14.33 -5.08 -6.95
N VAL A 69 15.07 -5.46 -8.00
CA VAL A 69 15.75 -4.50 -8.89
C VAL A 69 14.85 -4.00 -10.05
N LYS A 70 13.52 -4.12 -9.91
CA LYS A 70 12.53 -3.59 -10.88
C LYS A 70 12.74 -4.07 -12.31
N LYS A 71 13.26 -5.29 -12.49
CA LYS A 71 13.58 -5.91 -13.78
C LYS A 71 14.70 -5.20 -14.57
N ASP A 72 15.51 -4.40 -13.90
CA ASP A 72 16.70 -3.78 -14.51
C ASP A 72 17.66 -4.89 -14.99
N PRO A 73 17.97 -4.99 -16.31
CA PRO A 73 18.73 -6.09 -16.86
C PRO A 73 20.19 -6.09 -16.38
N ASP A 74 20.78 -4.93 -16.20
CA ASP A 74 22.19 -4.80 -15.78
C ASP A 74 22.36 -5.21 -14.33
N LEU A 75 21.45 -4.77 -13.45
CA LEU A 75 21.42 -5.20 -12.05
C LEU A 75 21.12 -6.70 -11.93
N ILE A 76 20.22 -7.25 -12.75
CA ILE A 76 19.94 -8.68 -12.76
C ILE A 76 21.21 -9.45 -13.14
N GLN A 77 21.90 -9.05 -14.21
CA GLN A 77 23.12 -9.69 -14.64
C GLN A 77 24.20 -9.65 -13.54
N LEU A 78 24.44 -8.47 -12.97
CA LEU A 78 25.44 -8.25 -11.94
C LEU A 78 25.16 -9.08 -10.67
N TYR A 79 23.89 -9.15 -10.22
CA TYR A 79 23.51 -9.75 -8.94
C TYR A 79 23.10 -11.22 -9.04
N THR A 80 22.91 -11.80 -10.22
CA THR A 80 22.57 -13.22 -10.38
C THR A 80 23.60 -14.14 -9.71
N GLY A 81 24.88 -13.77 -9.71
CA GLY A 81 25.95 -14.49 -9.04
C GLY A 81 25.80 -14.61 -7.51
N PHE A 82 25.07 -13.67 -6.89
CA PHE A 82 24.79 -13.68 -5.46
C PHE A 82 23.57 -14.53 -5.09
N CYS A 83 22.72 -14.92 -6.04
CA CYS A 83 21.57 -15.78 -5.72
C CYS A 83 22.02 -17.05 -5.00
N GLY A 84 21.25 -17.45 -4.00
CA GLY A 84 21.57 -18.56 -3.11
C GLY A 84 22.36 -18.15 -1.86
N ARG A 85 22.91 -16.96 -1.78
CA ARG A 85 23.56 -16.42 -0.57
C ARG A 85 22.53 -15.75 0.35
N PRO A 86 22.81 -15.67 1.66
CA PRO A 86 22.00 -14.89 2.59
C PRO A 86 21.85 -13.44 2.11
N ILE A 87 20.62 -12.90 2.16
CA ILE A 87 20.37 -11.53 1.69
C ILE A 87 21.12 -10.46 2.51
N ALA A 88 21.42 -10.74 3.77
CA ALA A 88 22.24 -9.88 4.63
C ALA A 88 23.70 -9.76 4.19
N GLU A 89 24.22 -10.74 3.42
CA GLU A 89 25.61 -10.76 2.94
C GLU A 89 25.77 -10.19 1.52
N ILE A 90 24.68 -9.79 0.88
CA ILE A 90 24.69 -9.27 -0.49
C ILE A 90 24.74 -7.74 -0.40
N PRO A 91 25.68 -7.10 -1.14
CA PRO A 91 25.70 -5.64 -1.22
C PRO A 91 24.38 -5.04 -1.71
N ASP A 92 24.06 -3.83 -1.26
CA ASP A 92 22.89 -3.10 -1.75
C ASP A 92 23.03 -2.75 -3.24
N PRO A 93 22.10 -3.17 -4.12
CA PRO A 93 22.16 -2.86 -5.55
C PRO A 93 21.97 -1.36 -5.85
N PHE A 94 21.53 -0.58 -4.91
CA PHE A 94 21.29 0.87 -5.06
C PHE A 94 22.32 1.71 -4.30
N ALA A 95 23.28 1.08 -3.62
CA ALA A 95 24.39 1.70 -2.90
C ALA A 95 23.98 2.75 -1.85
N CYS A 96 22.80 2.62 -1.25
CA CYS A 96 22.29 3.54 -0.22
C CYS A 96 22.25 2.92 1.20
N HIS A 97 22.48 1.60 1.31
CA HIS A 97 22.55 0.86 2.56
C HIS A 97 23.74 -0.13 2.53
N GLU A 98 24.07 -0.75 3.65
CA GLU A 98 25.17 -1.70 3.72
C GLU A 98 24.87 -3.01 2.98
N SER A 99 23.62 -3.47 3.03
CA SER A 99 23.22 -4.74 2.43
C SER A 99 21.90 -4.66 1.67
N TYR A 100 21.71 -5.65 0.81
CA TYR A 100 20.44 -5.88 0.10
C TYR A 100 19.26 -5.99 1.08
N ALA A 101 19.44 -6.74 2.17
CA ALA A 101 18.42 -6.91 3.18
C ALA A 101 18.05 -5.59 3.87
N GLU A 102 19.03 -4.78 4.21
CA GLU A 102 18.84 -3.50 4.91
C GLU A 102 18.08 -2.50 4.03
N HIS A 103 18.40 -2.43 2.74
CA HIS A 103 17.68 -1.59 1.78
C HIS A 103 16.17 -1.85 1.80
N PHE A 104 15.76 -3.11 1.66
CA PHE A 104 14.33 -3.45 1.61
C PHE A 104 13.67 -3.41 2.99
N ALA A 105 14.41 -3.69 4.06
CA ALA A 105 13.92 -3.54 5.43
C ALA A 105 13.62 -2.07 5.75
N ALA A 106 14.54 -1.15 5.44
CA ALA A 106 14.35 0.29 5.63
C ALA A 106 13.15 0.82 4.83
N ALA A 107 13.04 0.39 3.56
CA ALA A 107 11.92 0.77 2.71
C ALA A 107 10.57 0.25 3.24
N LEU A 108 10.52 -0.98 3.78
CA LEU A 108 9.33 -1.54 4.42
C LEU A 108 8.97 -0.78 5.69
N MET A 109 9.95 -0.54 6.58
CA MET A 109 9.71 0.19 7.82
C MET A 109 9.15 1.59 7.57
N LYS A 110 9.67 2.30 6.56
CA LYS A 110 9.11 3.59 6.12
C LYS A 110 7.64 3.48 5.70
N ARG A 111 7.25 2.41 4.98
CA ARG A 111 5.85 2.18 4.60
C ARG A 111 4.97 1.89 5.81
N LEU A 112 5.45 1.05 6.73
CA LEU A 112 4.70 0.69 7.95
C LEU A 112 4.47 1.90 8.84
N HIS A 113 5.49 2.74 9.05
CA HIS A 113 5.36 4.00 9.79
C HIS A 113 4.35 4.94 9.13
N GLY A 114 4.35 5.03 7.79
CA GLY A 114 3.33 5.79 7.04
C GLY A 114 1.90 5.25 7.18
N LEU A 115 1.74 3.99 7.62
CA LEU A 115 0.47 3.36 7.96
C LEU A 115 0.15 3.41 9.46
N ASP A 116 0.95 4.11 10.26
CA ASP A 116 0.85 4.11 11.73
C ASP A 116 0.96 2.67 12.30
N ILE A 117 1.95 1.91 11.80
CA ILE A 117 2.35 0.59 12.29
C ILE A 117 3.83 0.70 12.72
N HIS A 118 4.09 0.48 14.01
CA HIS A 118 5.41 0.71 14.64
C HIS A 118 5.94 -0.56 15.30
N PRO A 119 6.38 -1.57 14.52
CA PRO A 119 6.94 -2.79 15.10
C PRO A 119 8.38 -2.60 15.55
N VAL A 120 8.82 -3.42 16.49
CA VAL A 120 10.23 -3.62 16.78
C VAL A 120 10.78 -4.60 15.75
N LEU A 121 11.75 -4.15 14.94
CA LEU A 121 12.39 -4.96 13.92
C LEU A 121 13.45 -5.88 14.56
N LEU A 122 13.32 -7.18 14.32
CA LEU A 122 14.29 -8.21 14.75
C LEU A 122 14.96 -8.78 13.50
N ASP A 123 16.29 -8.83 13.49
CA ASP A 123 17.10 -9.33 12.38
C ASP A 123 17.59 -10.75 12.66
N SER A 124 17.15 -11.73 11.87
CA SER A 124 17.50 -13.13 12.10
C SER A 124 18.98 -13.42 11.87
N TYR A 125 19.60 -12.81 10.85
CA TYR A 125 21.02 -13.02 10.58
C TYR A 125 21.90 -12.55 11.75
N ARG A 126 21.59 -11.38 12.31
CA ARG A 126 22.29 -10.86 13.49
C ARG A 126 22.09 -11.74 14.71
N ALA A 127 20.88 -12.25 14.92
CA ALA A 127 20.58 -13.17 16.03
C ALA A 127 21.32 -14.51 15.89
N TYR A 128 21.39 -15.07 14.67
CA TYR A 128 22.22 -16.25 14.41
C TYR A 128 23.70 -15.98 14.62
N ALA A 129 24.21 -14.84 14.16
CA ALA A 129 25.61 -14.44 14.32
C ALA A 129 25.98 -14.17 15.80
N ALA A 130 25.03 -13.66 16.59
CA ALA A 130 25.20 -13.47 18.03
C ALA A 130 25.18 -14.77 18.85
N GLY A 131 24.78 -15.89 18.23
CA GLY A 131 24.66 -17.19 18.90
C GLY A 131 23.33 -17.42 19.63
N ASP A 132 22.34 -16.54 19.47
CA ASP A 132 21.04 -16.65 20.14
C ASP A 132 20.32 -17.97 19.80
N TYR A 133 20.53 -18.48 18.59
CA TYR A 133 20.00 -19.77 18.12
C TYR A 133 20.84 -20.98 18.49
N ALA A 134 22.03 -20.80 19.11
CA ALA A 134 22.95 -21.91 19.40
C ALA A 134 22.32 -23.05 20.23
N PRO A 135 21.48 -22.79 21.26
CA PRO A 135 20.85 -23.90 22.01
C PRO A 135 19.94 -24.78 21.13
N PHE A 136 19.21 -24.17 20.21
CA PHE A 136 18.27 -24.87 19.30
C PHE A 136 19.03 -25.64 18.21
N ILE A 137 20.13 -25.07 17.73
CA ILE A 137 21.04 -25.72 16.77
C ILE A 137 21.68 -26.97 17.44
N ALA A 138 22.16 -26.84 18.67
CA ALA A 138 22.72 -27.95 19.42
C ALA A 138 21.73 -29.11 19.58
N ILE A 139 20.51 -28.82 20.08
CA ILE A 139 19.44 -29.80 20.19
C ILE A 139 19.14 -30.45 18.83
N THR A 140 19.15 -29.67 17.76
CA THR A 140 18.84 -30.15 16.41
C THR A 140 19.89 -31.17 15.94
N PHE A 141 21.19 -30.89 16.12
CA PHE A 141 22.24 -31.80 15.68
C PHE A 141 22.40 -33.02 16.61
N GLU A 142 22.33 -32.83 17.91
CA GLU A 142 22.41 -33.90 18.91
C GLU A 142 21.26 -34.91 18.78
N ARG A 143 20.10 -34.47 18.30
CA ARG A 143 18.87 -35.28 18.16
C ARG A 143 18.38 -35.37 16.73
N TYR A 144 19.23 -35.16 15.72
CA TYR A 144 18.85 -35.00 14.32
C TYR A 144 17.92 -36.10 13.80
N GLY A 145 18.35 -37.35 13.91
CA GLY A 145 17.56 -38.52 13.47
C GLY A 145 16.27 -38.71 14.28
N GLU A 146 16.32 -38.43 15.60
CA GLU A 146 15.14 -38.52 16.47
C GLU A 146 14.07 -37.47 16.07
N ILE A 147 14.49 -36.24 15.84
CA ILE A 147 13.55 -35.16 15.39
C ILE A 147 12.93 -35.55 14.06
N GLN A 148 13.70 -36.01 13.08
CA GLN A 148 13.18 -36.46 11.80
C GLN A 148 12.18 -37.62 11.95
N ALA A 149 12.54 -38.65 12.73
CA ALA A 149 11.66 -39.79 12.96
C ALA A 149 10.37 -39.41 13.69
N ALA A 150 10.46 -38.51 14.68
CA ALA A 150 9.30 -38.01 15.42
C ALA A 150 8.37 -37.21 14.54
N ILE A 151 8.90 -36.33 13.65
CA ILE A 151 8.10 -35.58 12.71
C ILE A 151 7.39 -36.52 11.71
N ARG A 152 8.07 -37.52 11.15
CA ARG A 152 7.47 -38.52 10.27
C ARG A 152 6.34 -39.31 10.94
N ALA A 153 6.52 -39.68 12.18
CA ALA A 153 5.50 -40.41 12.93
C ALA A 153 4.26 -39.58 13.22
N GLU A 154 4.45 -38.32 13.60
CA GLU A 154 3.35 -37.43 13.95
C GLU A 154 2.61 -36.90 12.73
N PHE A 155 3.30 -36.66 11.61
CA PHE A 155 2.77 -36.07 10.40
C PHE A 155 2.92 -37.01 9.17
N PRO A 156 2.10 -38.06 9.07
CA PRO A 156 2.13 -38.94 7.91
C PRO A 156 1.94 -38.16 6.60
N GLY A 157 2.81 -38.41 5.63
CA GLY A 157 2.82 -37.67 4.35
C GLY A 157 3.67 -36.38 4.32
N TYR A 158 4.31 -36.02 5.42
CA TYR A 158 5.33 -34.98 5.43
C TYR A 158 6.74 -35.59 5.62
N GLU A 159 7.63 -35.29 4.68
CA GLU A 159 9.02 -35.74 4.74
C GLU A 159 9.95 -34.58 5.15
N PRO A 160 10.53 -34.62 6.36
CA PRO A 160 11.52 -33.63 6.78
C PRO A 160 12.88 -33.97 6.15
N HIS A 161 13.19 -33.40 4.98
CA HIS A 161 14.46 -33.67 4.29
C HIS A 161 15.65 -33.20 5.11
N ASP A 162 15.75 -31.90 5.35
CA ASP A 162 16.79 -31.27 6.16
C ASP A 162 16.18 -30.54 7.35
N LEU A 163 16.90 -30.57 8.49
CA LEU A 163 16.54 -29.79 9.68
C LEU A 163 17.35 -28.48 9.76
N PHE A 164 18.50 -28.46 9.08
CA PHE A 164 19.43 -27.34 9.07
C PHE A 164 19.94 -27.09 7.64
N ARG A 165 20.03 -25.83 7.23
CA ARG A 165 20.64 -25.41 5.98
C ARG A 165 22.02 -24.87 6.24
N LEU A 166 23.05 -25.59 5.77
CA LEU A 166 24.42 -25.14 5.86
C LEU A 166 24.74 -24.11 4.78
N GLN A 167 25.50 -23.10 5.13
CA GLN A 167 26.10 -22.21 4.14
C GLN A 167 27.39 -22.88 3.62
N CYS A 168 27.44 -23.11 2.32
CA CYS A 168 28.62 -23.76 1.72
C CYS A 168 29.87 -22.88 1.88
N PRO A 169 30.94 -23.34 2.50
CA PRO A 169 32.15 -22.51 2.67
C PRO A 169 32.80 -22.12 1.36
N SER A 170 32.69 -22.94 0.32
CA SER A 170 33.32 -22.74 -0.97
C SER A 170 32.57 -21.72 -1.85
N CYS A 171 31.22 -21.82 -1.96
CA CYS A 171 30.44 -20.95 -2.86
C CYS A 171 29.44 -20.04 -2.14
N GLN A 172 29.39 -20.09 -0.82
CA GLN A 172 28.51 -19.28 0.05
C GLN A 172 27.01 -19.50 -0.18
N SER A 173 26.62 -20.52 -0.93
CA SER A 173 25.21 -20.86 -1.15
C SER A 173 24.60 -21.51 0.09
N LEU A 174 23.38 -21.08 0.43
CA LEU A 174 22.58 -21.62 1.53
C LEU A 174 21.45 -22.54 1.01
N ASP A 175 21.00 -22.33 -0.24
CA ASP A 175 19.88 -23.06 -0.83
C ASP A 175 20.30 -24.31 -1.63
N ALA A 176 21.58 -24.45 -1.90
CA ALA A 176 22.11 -25.58 -2.68
C ALA A 176 22.73 -26.70 -1.83
N THR A 177 22.79 -26.55 -0.52
CA THR A 177 23.34 -27.56 0.39
C THR A 177 22.26 -28.51 0.88
N SER A 178 22.64 -29.73 1.16
CA SER A 178 21.84 -30.75 1.83
C SER A 178 22.68 -31.55 2.82
N VAL A 179 22.08 -31.90 3.96
CA VAL A 179 22.72 -32.76 4.96
C VAL A 179 22.67 -34.21 4.44
N VAL A 180 23.84 -34.82 4.32
CA VAL A 180 23.98 -36.20 3.89
C VAL A 180 23.93 -37.13 5.09
N ALA A 181 24.64 -36.80 6.18
CA ALA A 181 24.68 -37.57 7.39
C ALA A 181 25.09 -36.68 8.59
N VAL A 182 24.64 -37.08 9.78
CA VAL A 182 25.07 -36.52 11.05
C VAL A 182 25.56 -37.71 11.92
N HIS A 183 26.81 -37.65 12.36
CA HIS A 183 27.43 -38.69 13.18
C HIS A 183 28.18 -38.05 14.35
N GLY A 184 27.65 -38.20 15.56
CA GLY A 184 28.21 -37.55 16.73
C GLY A 184 28.31 -36.03 16.56
N ASP A 185 29.51 -35.50 16.71
CA ASP A 185 29.79 -34.08 16.58
C ASP A 185 30.02 -33.61 15.13
N GLU A 186 29.85 -34.49 14.14
CA GLU A 186 30.15 -34.18 12.74
C GLU A 186 28.92 -34.20 11.84
N VAL A 187 28.89 -33.29 10.89
CA VAL A 187 27.93 -33.25 9.80
C VAL A 187 28.61 -33.38 8.46
N THR A 188 28.12 -34.30 7.65
CA THR A 188 28.48 -34.39 6.22
C THR A 188 27.41 -33.76 5.40
N PHE A 189 27.80 -32.84 4.51
CA PHE A 189 26.88 -32.20 3.60
C PHE A 189 27.38 -32.19 2.15
N ALA A 190 26.49 -32.04 1.20
CA ALA A 190 26.80 -31.89 -0.20
C ALA A 190 26.24 -30.56 -0.71
N CYS A 191 26.96 -29.89 -1.61
CA CYS A 191 26.52 -28.67 -2.29
C CYS A 191 26.33 -28.92 -3.77
N ARG A 192 25.11 -28.77 -4.25
CA ARG A 192 24.75 -28.96 -5.68
C ARG A 192 25.30 -27.87 -6.59
N ARG A 193 25.67 -26.69 -6.03
CA ARG A 193 26.15 -25.55 -6.82
C ARG A 193 27.62 -25.70 -7.21
N CYS A 194 28.49 -26.12 -6.29
CA CYS A 194 29.91 -26.28 -6.55
C CYS A 194 30.36 -27.75 -6.62
N GLY A 195 29.44 -28.69 -6.37
CA GLY A 195 29.76 -30.16 -6.39
C GLY A 195 30.50 -30.64 -5.16
N GLY A 196 30.79 -29.77 -4.19
CA GLY A 196 31.53 -30.13 -2.97
C GLY A 196 30.75 -31.11 -2.07
N LYS A 197 31.46 -32.05 -1.49
CA LYS A 197 30.97 -32.89 -0.38
C LYS A 197 32.00 -32.83 0.73
N GLU A 198 31.60 -32.33 1.88
CA GLU A 198 32.50 -31.99 2.95
C GLU A 198 31.93 -32.53 4.28
N ARG A 199 32.86 -32.72 5.26
CA ARG A 199 32.56 -33.17 6.62
C ARG A 199 33.21 -32.20 7.60
N HIS A 200 32.41 -31.67 8.52
CA HIS A 200 32.86 -30.70 9.52
C HIS A 200 32.21 -30.97 10.88
N PRO A 201 32.87 -30.54 11.97
CA PRO A 201 32.18 -30.44 13.25
C PRO A 201 30.96 -29.52 13.09
N TRP A 202 29.77 -29.98 13.50
CA TRP A 202 28.56 -29.17 13.32
C TRP A 202 28.56 -27.84 14.11
N ARG A 203 29.39 -27.75 15.15
CA ARG A 203 29.58 -26.52 15.92
C ARG A 203 30.37 -25.44 15.15
N GLU A 204 31.06 -25.83 14.11
CA GLU A 204 31.89 -24.93 13.28
C GLU A 204 31.18 -24.52 11.96
N VAL A 205 30.09 -25.20 11.61
CA VAL A 205 29.38 -24.87 10.37
C VAL A 205 28.50 -23.68 10.56
N ARG A 206 28.44 -22.86 9.53
CA ARG A 206 27.55 -21.72 9.46
C ARG A 206 26.26 -22.10 8.72
N GLY A 207 25.14 -21.59 9.17
CA GLY A 207 23.84 -21.85 8.55
C GLY A 207 22.67 -21.49 9.45
N LYS A 208 21.49 -21.94 9.06
CA LYS A 208 20.24 -21.69 9.80
C LYS A 208 19.37 -22.93 9.91
N LEU A 209 18.52 -22.97 10.89
CA LEU A 209 17.45 -23.96 10.99
C LEU A 209 16.51 -23.84 9.78
N THR A 210 15.97 -24.96 9.30
CA THR A 210 14.92 -24.91 8.28
C THR A 210 13.68 -24.23 8.82
N TRP A 211 12.88 -23.62 7.93
CA TRP A 211 11.80 -22.73 8.30
C TRP A 211 10.90 -23.20 9.44
N LYS A 212 10.50 -24.48 9.46
CA LYS A 212 9.58 -25.00 10.50
C LYS A 212 10.26 -25.14 11.86
N LEU A 213 11.56 -25.46 11.88
CA LEU A 213 12.34 -25.49 13.09
C LEU A 213 12.72 -24.08 13.55
N ASP A 214 13.04 -23.20 12.61
CA ASP A 214 13.30 -21.79 12.89
C ASP A 214 12.10 -21.14 13.57
N CYS A 215 10.87 -21.36 13.07
CA CYS A 215 9.66 -20.91 13.74
C CYS A 215 9.56 -21.40 15.19
N ALA A 216 9.80 -22.68 15.42
CA ALA A 216 9.77 -23.25 16.77
C ALA A 216 10.84 -22.64 17.69
N ALA A 217 12.05 -22.41 17.17
CA ALA A 217 13.16 -21.81 17.90
C ALA A 217 12.85 -20.35 18.27
N ARG A 218 12.42 -19.51 17.32
CA ARG A 218 12.15 -18.10 17.57
C ARG A 218 10.97 -17.85 18.51
N TRP A 219 9.99 -18.77 18.57
CA TRP A 219 8.92 -18.68 19.55
C TRP A 219 9.46 -18.75 20.97
N ASN A 220 10.38 -19.69 21.22
CA ASN A 220 11.03 -19.85 22.50
C ASN A 220 12.06 -18.74 22.78
N LEU A 221 12.84 -18.34 21.77
CA LEU A 221 13.84 -17.29 21.89
C LEU A 221 13.23 -15.94 22.29
N TYR A 222 12.14 -15.56 21.63
CA TYR A 222 11.50 -14.23 21.81
C TYR A 222 10.28 -14.25 22.71
N GLY A 223 9.86 -15.41 23.24
CA GLY A 223 8.67 -15.52 24.10
C GLY A 223 7.38 -15.11 23.41
N ILE A 224 7.17 -15.55 22.16
CA ILE A 224 6.03 -15.09 21.34
C ILE A 224 4.72 -15.65 21.88
N HIS A 225 3.73 -14.78 22.12
CA HIS A 225 2.40 -15.14 22.62
C HIS A 225 1.37 -15.31 21.51
N VAL A 226 1.46 -14.50 20.45
CA VAL A 226 0.57 -14.54 19.28
C VAL A 226 1.41 -14.33 18.03
N GLU A 227 1.19 -15.10 16.97
CA GLU A 227 1.84 -14.88 15.68
C GLU A 227 0.79 -14.90 14.56
N THR A 228 0.91 -13.95 13.63
CA THR A 228 0.07 -13.92 12.45
C THR A 228 0.57 -14.90 11.40
N PHE A 229 -0.36 -15.59 10.75
CA PHE A 229 -0.05 -16.58 9.72
C PHE A 229 -0.98 -16.49 8.53
N ALA A 230 -0.45 -16.52 7.32
CA ALA A 230 -1.27 -16.84 6.17
C ALA A 230 -1.91 -18.23 6.37
N LYS A 231 -3.18 -18.40 5.99
CA LYS A 231 -3.96 -19.63 6.23
C LYS A 231 -3.26 -20.93 5.76
N ALA A 232 -2.40 -20.84 4.74
CA ALA A 232 -1.63 -21.99 4.27
C ALA A 232 -0.63 -22.52 5.34
N HIS A 233 -0.13 -21.65 6.19
CA HIS A 233 0.80 -22.03 7.26
C HIS A 233 0.13 -22.72 8.44
N VAL A 234 -1.18 -22.53 8.63
CA VAL A 234 -1.95 -23.21 9.69
C VAL A 234 -2.70 -24.46 9.22
N ALA A 235 -2.51 -24.85 7.95
CA ALA A 235 -3.02 -26.12 7.42
C ALA A 235 -2.40 -27.34 8.17
N PRO A 236 -3.00 -28.55 8.12
CA PRO A 236 -2.57 -29.72 8.90
C PRO A 236 -1.09 -30.08 8.75
N LEU A 237 -0.48 -29.96 7.56
CA LEU A 237 0.95 -30.18 7.31
C LEU A 237 1.70 -28.85 7.16
N GLY A 238 1.09 -27.74 7.59
CA GLY A 238 1.65 -26.40 7.52
C GLY A 238 2.74 -26.17 8.57
N THR A 239 3.31 -24.97 8.48
CA THR A 239 4.40 -24.55 9.37
C THR A 239 3.99 -24.58 10.83
N TYR A 240 2.81 -24.07 11.16
CA TYR A 240 2.36 -23.94 12.55
C TYR A 240 2.22 -25.30 13.25
N ALA A 241 1.63 -26.30 12.58
CA ALA A 241 1.44 -27.62 13.17
C ALA A 241 2.78 -28.28 13.51
N ILE A 242 3.71 -28.29 12.55
CA ILE A 242 5.01 -28.94 12.70
C ILE A 242 5.91 -28.17 13.69
N ALA A 243 5.95 -26.83 13.58
CA ALA A 243 6.70 -26.01 14.53
C ALA A 243 6.16 -26.14 15.97
N SER A 244 4.83 -26.23 16.13
CA SER A 244 4.21 -26.47 17.46
C SER A 244 4.63 -27.80 18.06
N PHE A 245 4.66 -28.85 17.24
CA PHE A 245 5.15 -30.17 17.70
C PHE A 245 6.61 -30.12 18.08
N VAL A 246 7.46 -29.53 17.24
CA VAL A 246 8.91 -29.40 17.50
C VAL A 246 9.16 -28.58 18.78
N SER A 247 8.47 -27.45 18.93
CA SER A 247 8.60 -26.57 20.09
C SER A 247 8.27 -27.35 21.39
N ARG A 248 7.10 -28.00 21.44
CA ARG A 248 6.67 -28.74 22.64
C ARG A 248 7.58 -29.89 23.01
N ARG A 249 8.09 -30.59 22.02
CA ARG A 249 8.84 -31.83 22.26
C ARG A 249 10.34 -31.62 22.44
N PHE A 250 10.90 -30.59 21.80
CA PHE A 250 12.34 -30.43 21.70
C PHE A 250 12.88 -29.06 22.12
N PHE A 251 12.12 -27.93 21.95
CA PHE A 251 12.68 -26.59 22.05
C PHE A 251 12.21 -25.76 23.25
N GLY A 252 11.54 -26.34 24.23
CA GLY A 252 11.14 -25.58 25.43
C GLY A 252 9.64 -25.32 25.60
N GLY A 253 8.83 -25.64 24.60
CA GLY A 253 7.38 -25.76 24.75
C GLY A 253 6.54 -24.51 24.45
N ILE A 254 7.14 -23.37 24.16
CA ILE A 254 6.37 -22.15 23.81
C ILE A 254 5.74 -22.34 22.43
N VAL A 255 4.40 -22.21 22.39
CA VAL A 255 3.61 -22.22 21.15
C VAL A 255 2.66 -21.05 21.19
N PRO A 256 2.82 -20.06 20.30
CA PRO A 256 1.96 -18.90 20.26
C PRO A 256 0.55 -19.27 19.80
N LYS A 257 -0.43 -18.46 20.17
CA LYS A 257 -1.75 -18.50 19.54
C LYS A 257 -1.60 -18.05 18.08
N ALA A 258 -2.03 -18.89 17.15
CA ALA A 258 -2.08 -18.49 15.76
C ALA A 258 -3.19 -17.49 15.51
N ALA A 259 -2.88 -16.40 14.81
CA ALA A 259 -3.84 -15.45 14.27
C ALA A 259 -3.86 -15.59 12.73
N PRO A 260 -4.66 -16.54 12.19
CA PRO A 260 -4.66 -16.82 10.75
C PRO A 260 -5.34 -15.72 9.95
N TYR A 261 -4.79 -15.43 8.77
CA TYR A 261 -5.41 -14.54 7.80
C TYR A 261 -5.49 -15.16 6.40
N GLY A 262 -6.53 -14.75 5.64
CA GLY A 262 -6.75 -15.20 4.26
C GLY A 262 -5.81 -14.53 3.27
N HIS A 263 -5.70 -15.11 2.08
CA HIS A 263 -4.90 -14.54 0.99
C HIS A 263 -5.56 -13.29 0.40
N VAL A 264 -4.75 -12.42 -0.19
CA VAL A 264 -5.23 -11.30 -0.99
C VAL A 264 -5.12 -11.65 -2.47
N ARG A 265 -6.25 -11.66 -3.17
CA ARG A 265 -6.33 -11.68 -4.62
C ARG A 265 -6.57 -10.25 -5.10
N MET A 266 -5.73 -9.77 -5.98
CA MET A 266 -5.80 -8.38 -6.43
C MET A 266 -5.77 -8.31 -7.94
N SER A 267 -6.66 -7.50 -8.52
CA SER A 267 -6.63 -7.21 -9.95
C SER A 267 -5.34 -6.48 -10.33
N ARG A 268 -4.86 -6.69 -11.56
CA ARG A 268 -3.61 -6.07 -12.03
C ARG A 268 -3.66 -4.55 -12.02
N GLU A 269 -4.83 -3.98 -12.28
CA GLU A 269 -5.04 -2.54 -12.31
C GLU A 269 -4.94 -1.88 -10.93
N CYS A 270 -5.25 -2.62 -9.84
CA CYS A 270 -5.22 -2.12 -8.46
C CYS A 270 -3.86 -2.28 -7.79
N ALA A 271 -3.05 -3.27 -8.24
CA ALA A 271 -1.79 -3.61 -7.60
C ALA A 271 -0.79 -2.43 -7.59
N GLY A 272 -0.25 -2.12 -6.42
CA GLY A 272 0.72 -1.05 -6.21
C GLY A 272 0.11 0.36 -6.13
N LYS A 273 -1.22 0.51 -6.16
CA LYS A 273 -1.89 1.82 -6.18
C LYS A 273 -2.61 2.19 -4.89
N LEU A 274 -3.02 1.20 -4.07
CA LEU A 274 -3.87 1.43 -2.89
C LEU A 274 -3.22 2.35 -1.86
N LEU A 275 -1.93 2.17 -1.59
CA LEU A 275 -1.17 3.02 -0.65
C LEU A 275 -1.18 4.51 -1.03
N GLY A 276 -1.35 4.81 -2.32
CA GLY A 276 -1.44 6.18 -2.79
C GLY A 276 -2.85 6.75 -2.83
N MET A 277 -3.88 5.88 -2.84
CA MET A 277 -5.29 6.25 -3.03
C MET A 277 -6.11 6.26 -1.74
N LEU A 278 -5.68 5.51 -0.72
CA LEU A 278 -6.43 5.35 0.50
C LEU A 278 -5.70 5.97 1.69
N PRO A 279 -6.41 6.72 2.55
CA PRO A 279 -5.87 7.12 3.85
C PRO A 279 -5.43 5.89 4.66
N PRO A 280 -4.42 6.00 5.55
CA PRO A 280 -3.90 4.86 6.33
C PRO A 280 -4.97 4.06 7.06
N THR A 281 -5.96 4.71 7.67
CA THR A 281 -7.08 4.06 8.35
C THR A 281 -7.96 3.26 7.39
N ALA A 282 -8.29 3.81 6.23
CA ALA A 282 -9.06 3.13 5.19
C ALA A 282 -8.27 1.95 4.61
N PHE A 283 -6.98 2.13 4.34
CA PHE A 283 -6.10 1.08 3.85
C PHE A 283 -6.01 -0.09 4.84
N LYS A 284 -5.74 0.19 6.12
CA LYS A 284 -5.71 -0.85 7.18
C LYS A 284 -7.07 -1.53 7.34
N GLY A 285 -8.15 -0.76 7.30
CA GLY A 285 -9.52 -1.30 7.38
C GLY A 285 -9.84 -2.26 6.23
N LEU A 286 -9.51 -1.89 4.99
CA LEU A 286 -9.70 -2.75 3.81
C LEU A 286 -8.92 -4.07 3.93
N LEU A 287 -7.63 -4.00 4.26
CA LEU A 287 -6.81 -5.21 4.40
C LEU A 287 -7.17 -6.05 5.63
N GLY A 288 -7.77 -5.43 6.66
CA GLY A 288 -8.26 -6.09 7.87
C GLY A 288 -9.68 -6.67 7.72
N GLU A 289 -10.37 -6.38 6.62
CA GLU A 289 -11.75 -6.88 6.41
C GLU A 289 -11.76 -8.40 6.32
N ASN A 290 -12.69 -9.05 7.05
CA ASN A 290 -12.82 -10.51 7.09
C ASN A 290 -11.47 -11.24 7.27
N PRO A 291 -10.82 -11.14 8.44
CA PRO A 291 -9.44 -11.59 8.64
C PRO A 291 -9.15 -13.00 8.12
N THR A 292 -10.00 -13.97 8.41
CA THR A 292 -9.80 -15.40 8.09
C THR A 292 -10.18 -15.79 6.66
N ARG A 293 -10.88 -14.90 5.93
CA ARG A 293 -11.30 -15.14 4.55
C ARG A 293 -10.31 -14.56 3.55
N ASP A 294 -10.28 -15.13 2.35
CA ASP A 294 -9.58 -14.51 1.24
C ASP A 294 -10.23 -13.16 0.92
N LEU A 295 -9.39 -12.18 0.68
CA LEU A 295 -9.81 -10.84 0.31
C LEU A 295 -9.61 -10.66 -1.20
N GLU A 296 -10.68 -10.29 -1.88
CA GLU A 296 -10.63 -9.95 -3.29
C GLU A 296 -10.64 -8.44 -3.48
N ILE A 297 -9.58 -7.91 -4.06
CA ILE A 297 -9.38 -6.48 -4.27
C ILE A 297 -9.46 -6.17 -5.77
N ASN A 298 -10.54 -5.52 -6.15
CA ASN A 298 -10.82 -4.97 -7.46
C ASN A 298 -11.51 -3.60 -7.30
N ARG A 299 -11.84 -2.93 -8.40
CA ARG A 299 -12.49 -1.60 -8.34
C ARG A 299 -13.77 -1.62 -7.49
N ASP A 300 -14.63 -2.58 -7.70
CA ASP A 300 -15.93 -2.64 -7.01
C ASP A 300 -15.79 -2.87 -5.51
N SER A 301 -14.88 -3.79 -5.11
CA SER A 301 -14.64 -4.06 -3.69
C SER A 301 -14.02 -2.87 -2.96
N ILE A 302 -13.09 -2.14 -3.62
CA ILE A 302 -12.47 -0.93 -3.05
C ILE A 302 -13.53 0.16 -2.91
N GLU A 303 -14.30 0.44 -3.96
CA GLU A 303 -15.35 1.46 -3.91
C GLU A 303 -16.43 1.11 -2.89
N GLY A 304 -16.88 -0.15 -2.87
CA GLY A 304 -17.85 -0.66 -1.91
C GLY A 304 -17.38 -0.54 -0.45
N PHE A 305 -16.09 -0.80 -0.20
CA PHE A 305 -15.48 -0.58 1.12
C PHE A 305 -15.43 0.91 1.46
N CYS A 306 -14.95 1.75 0.54
CA CYS A 306 -14.78 3.19 0.75
C CYS A 306 -16.11 3.93 0.96
N ARG A 307 -17.24 3.38 0.52
CA ARG A 307 -18.58 3.89 0.86
C ARG A 307 -18.94 3.73 2.35
N LYS A 308 -18.27 2.81 3.06
CA LYS A 308 -18.47 2.55 4.50
C LYS A 308 -17.47 3.29 5.39
N VAL A 309 -16.38 3.82 4.80
CA VAL A 309 -15.33 4.52 5.54
C VAL A 309 -15.73 5.97 5.72
N GLU A 310 -16.07 6.37 6.94
CA GLU A 310 -16.32 7.76 7.28
C GLU A 310 -15.01 8.54 7.41
N VAL A 311 -14.93 9.68 6.72
CA VAL A 311 -13.84 10.65 6.83
C VAL A 311 -14.27 11.88 7.63
N ARG A 312 -15.58 12.05 7.80
CA ARG A 312 -16.27 13.00 8.68
C ARG A 312 -17.58 12.39 9.15
N PRO A 313 -18.19 12.87 10.24
CA PRO A 313 -19.50 12.41 10.67
C PRO A 313 -20.53 12.44 9.52
N GLY A 314 -21.07 11.27 9.17
CA GLY A 314 -22.06 11.11 8.11
C GLY A 314 -21.56 11.27 6.68
N VAL A 315 -20.23 11.38 6.43
CA VAL A 315 -19.64 11.53 5.09
C VAL A 315 -18.68 10.39 4.81
N SER A 316 -19.03 9.50 3.89
CA SER A 316 -18.13 8.44 3.45
C SER A 316 -16.97 8.97 2.61
N TYR A 317 -15.89 8.19 2.52
CA TYR A 317 -14.75 8.56 1.67
C TYR A 317 -15.15 8.74 0.19
N VAL A 318 -16.05 7.90 -0.31
CA VAL A 318 -16.58 8.04 -1.68
C VAL A 318 -17.39 9.31 -1.83
N ASP A 319 -18.28 9.60 -0.87
CA ASP A 319 -19.09 10.82 -0.92
C ASP A 319 -18.22 12.06 -0.78
N PHE A 320 -17.18 12.01 0.04
CA PHE A 320 -16.17 13.06 0.12
C PHE A 320 -15.46 13.30 -1.21
N VAL A 321 -14.98 12.23 -1.88
CA VAL A 321 -14.28 12.35 -3.18
C VAL A 321 -15.24 12.81 -4.29
N ARG A 322 -16.48 12.33 -4.28
CA ARG A 322 -17.52 12.73 -5.25
C ARG A 322 -18.17 14.05 -4.93
N GLY A 323 -18.15 14.42 -3.67
CA GLY A 323 -18.84 15.61 -3.16
C GLY A 323 -18.13 16.91 -3.47
N ASP A 324 -18.81 17.99 -3.16
CA ASP A 324 -18.45 19.35 -3.50
C ASP A 324 -17.07 19.75 -2.95
N LEU A 325 -16.79 19.42 -1.71
CA LEU A 325 -15.54 19.81 -1.04
C LEU A 325 -14.33 19.01 -1.51
N GLY A 326 -14.49 17.70 -1.72
CA GLY A 326 -13.40 16.83 -2.18
C GLY A 326 -12.89 17.22 -3.56
N ARG A 327 -13.81 17.50 -4.51
CA ARG A 327 -13.45 17.91 -5.87
C ARG A 327 -12.74 19.25 -5.91
N LEU A 328 -13.21 20.20 -5.14
CA LEU A 328 -12.65 21.55 -5.13
C LEU A 328 -11.30 21.59 -4.43
N ALA A 329 -11.14 20.84 -3.34
CA ALA A 329 -9.85 20.68 -2.68
C ALA A 329 -8.82 19.98 -3.59
N ILE A 330 -9.27 19.03 -4.42
CA ILE A 330 -8.43 18.34 -5.41
C ILE A 330 -8.02 19.31 -6.52
N GLN A 331 -8.93 20.08 -7.05
CA GLN A 331 -8.67 21.09 -8.10
C GLN A 331 -7.74 22.21 -7.62
N SER A 332 -7.97 22.73 -6.42
CA SER A 332 -7.15 23.81 -5.87
C SER A 332 -5.72 23.41 -5.52
N SER A 333 -5.47 22.12 -5.24
CA SER A 333 -4.10 21.61 -4.99
C SER A 333 -3.23 21.52 -6.24
N GLU A 334 -3.80 21.57 -7.46
CA GLU A 334 -3.06 21.54 -8.72
C GLU A 334 -2.52 22.90 -9.14
N GLU A 335 -3.19 23.97 -8.75
CA GLU A 335 -2.79 25.35 -9.11
C GLU A 335 -1.55 25.84 -8.33
N ASN A 336 -1.16 25.16 -7.27
CA ASN A 336 -0.04 25.55 -6.39
C ASN A 336 1.38 25.36 -6.99
N GLY A 337 1.50 25.02 -8.28
CA GLY A 337 2.79 25.04 -8.97
C GLY A 337 3.30 26.44 -9.34
N ALA A 338 2.47 27.48 -9.32
CA ALA A 338 2.84 28.83 -9.78
C ALA A 338 2.13 30.01 -9.11
N GLY A 339 1.31 29.82 -8.08
CA GLY A 339 0.66 30.94 -7.36
C GLY A 339 -0.33 30.44 -6.31
N GLN A 340 0.02 30.61 -5.05
CA GLN A 340 -0.83 30.26 -3.91
C GLN A 340 -2.17 30.97 -3.96
N SER A 341 -3.25 30.20 -4.06
CA SER A 341 -4.62 30.70 -3.90
C SER A 341 -5.05 30.48 -2.44
N ALA A 342 -5.46 31.54 -1.75
CA ALA A 342 -5.94 31.50 -0.36
C ALA A 342 -7.09 30.50 -0.11
N VAL A 343 -7.79 30.06 -1.16
CA VAL A 343 -8.87 29.06 -1.10
C VAL A 343 -8.32 27.64 -1.04
N ALA A 344 -7.17 27.38 -1.72
CA ALA A 344 -6.47 26.10 -1.67
C ALA A 344 -5.93 25.82 -0.27
N ASP A 345 -5.32 26.84 0.32
CA ASP A 345 -4.75 26.75 1.67
C ASP A 345 -5.85 26.51 2.72
N SER A 346 -6.98 27.21 2.63
CA SER A 346 -8.09 27.02 3.57
C SER A 346 -8.78 25.66 3.44
N ALA A 347 -8.88 25.10 2.23
CA ALA A 347 -9.46 23.76 2.02
C ALA A 347 -8.49 22.65 2.46
N ALA A 348 -7.18 22.79 2.17
CA ALA A 348 -6.15 21.87 2.60
C ALA A 348 -5.95 21.92 4.13
N GLU A 349 -6.02 23.11 4.75
CA GLU A 349 -5.98 23.26 6.20
C GLU A 349 -7.19 22.65 6.90
N ARG A 350 -8.41 22.86 6.37
CA ARG A 350 -9.65 22.32 6.94
C ARG A 350 -9.80 20.79 6.78
N LEU A 351 -9.22 20.22 5.72
CA LEU A 351 -9.41 18.82 5.35
C LEU A 351 -8.19 17.95 5.63
N GLY A 352 -7.03 18.58 5.86
CA GLY A 352 -5.73 17.92 5.90
C GLY A 352 -5.18 17.64 4.48
N ALA A 353 -3.99 18.17 4.19
CA ALA A 353 -3.34 18.04 2.88
C ALA A 353 -3.18 16.59 2.42
N ASP A 354 -2.96 15.66 3.37
CA ASP A 354 -2.85 14.24 3.07
C ASP A 354 -4.15 13.62 2.57
N LEU A 355 -5.29 13.95 3.18
CA LEU A 355 -6.58 13.43 2.74
C LEU A 355 -6.92 13.89 1.31
N VAL A 356 -6.62 15.15 0.99
CA VAL A 356 -6.79 15.71 -0.36
C VAL A 356 -5.93 14.96 -1.37
N ARG A 357 -4.66 14.69 -1.04
CA ARG A 357 -3.74 13.93 -1.90
C ARG A 357 -4.25 12.51 -2.20
N TYR A 358 -4.76 11.79 -1.21
CA TYR A 358 -5.35 10.47 -1.40
C TYR A 358 -6.62 10.54 -2.25
N ALA A 359 -7.51 11.48 -1.95
CA ALA A 359 -8.77 11.67 -2.66
C ALA A 359 -8.55 11.98 -4.15
N ARG A 360 -7.54 12.78 -4.49
CA ARG A 360 -7.15 13.07 -5.87
C ARG A 360 -6.78 11.80 -6.62
N ARG A 361 -5.84 11.00 -6.11
CA ARG A 361 -5.42 9.75 -6.75
C ARG A 361 -6.55 8.73 -6.83
N PHE A 362 -7.41 8.67 -5.83
CA PHE A 362 -8.62 7.86 -5.87
C PHE A 362 -9.55 8.29 -7.00
N SER A 363 -9.80 9.59 -7.13
CA SER A 363 -10.65 10.15 -8.18
C SER A 363 -10.08 9.90 -9.58
N GLU A 364 -8.79 10.08 -9.78
CA GLU A 364 -8.09 9.76 -11.03
C GLU A 364 -8.26 8.28 -11.42
N PHE A 365 -8.12 7.39 -10.46
CA PHE A 365 -8.24 5.95 -10.70
C PHE A 365 -9.67 5.49 -10.97
N PHE A 366 -10.65 5.98 -10.18
CA PHE A 366 -12.03 5.49 -10.24
C PHE A 366 -12.91 6.21 -11.25
N TYR A 367 -12.63 7.49 -11.53
CA TYR A 367 -13.56 8.35 -12.29
C TYR A 367 -12.97 8.87 -13.58
N ASP A 368 -11.75 8.43 -13.95
CA ASP A 368 -11.06 8.82 -15.19
C ASP A 368 -11.09 10.32 -15.46
N ARG A 369 -10.89 11.12 -14.39
CA ARG A 369 -10.98 12.57 -14.45
C ARG A 369 -9.59 13.15 -14.39
N SER A 370 -9.15 13.73 -15.51
CA SER A 370 -8.08 14.71 -15.47
C SER A 370 -8.61 15.92 -14.70
N HIS A 371 -7.98 16.24 -13.58
CA HIS A 371 -8.34 17.41 -12.75
C HIS A 371 -7.81 18.72 -13.32
N GLU A 372 -7.38 18.72 -14.57
CA GLU A 372 -7.02 19.93 -15.27
C GLU A 372 -8.28 20.78 -15.50
N VAL A 373 -8.34 21.93 -14.84
CA VAL A 373 -9.29 22.98 -15.16
C VAL A 373 -8.86 23.57 -16.49
N ARG A 374 -9.41 23.04 -17.59
CA ARG A 374 -9.14 23.56 -18.93
C ARG A 374 -10.18 24.62 -19.28
N LEU A 375 -9.72 25.73 -19.82
CA LEU A 375 -10.63 26.71 -20.45
C LEU A 375 -11.42 25.99 -21.56
N PRO A 376 -12.73 26.24 -21.68
CA PRO A 376 -13.49 25.78 -22.83
C PRO A 376 -12.96 26.44 -24.12
N ASN A 377 -13.05 25.71 -25.24
CA ASN A 377 -12.81 26.34 -26.52
C ASN A 377 -13.95 27.33 -26.87
N ALA A 378 -13.69 28.28 -27.75
CA ALA A 378 -14.67 29.32 -28.15
C ALA A 378 -15.94 28.70 -28.75
N ASP A 379 -15.82 27.58 -29.50
CA ASP A 379 -16.97 26.90 -30.11
C ASP A 379 -17.91 26.31 -29.05
N LEU A 380 -17.37 25.74 -27.97
CA LEU A 380 -18.13 25.19 -26.84
C LEU A 380 -18.92 26.31 -26.12
N VAL A 381 -18.31 27.50 -25.99
CA VAL A 381 -18.95 28.67 -25.37
C VAL A 381 -20.01 29.28 -26.32
N ALA A 382 -19.76 29.25 -27.64
CA ALA A 382 -20.64 29.78 -28.65
C ALA A 382 -21.86 28.90 -28.95
N ASP A 383 -21.84 27.62 -28.61
CA ASP A 383 -22.93 26.66 -28.87
C ASP A 383 -24.09 26.84 -27.86
N VAL A 384 -24.74 28.03 -27.92
CA VAL A 384 -25.88 28.36 -27.06
C VAL A 384 -26.68 29.53 -27.64
N ASP A 385 -27.98 29.61 -27.30
CA ASP A 385 -28.78 30.75 -27.67
C ASP A 385 -28.33 32.04 -26.92
N PRO A 386 -28.44 33.23 -27.56
CA PRO A 386 -27.92 34.48 -27.00
C PRO A 386 -28.48 34.84 -25.62
N ARG A 387 -29.71 34.40 -25.33
CA ARG A 387 -30.36 34.67 -24.05
C ARG A 387 -29.77 33.82 -22.91
N THR A 388 -29.48 32.57 -23.18
CA THR A 388 -28.79 31.70 -22.21
C THR A 388 -27.34 32.13 -22.03
N ALA A 389 -26.64 32.56 -23.08
CA ALA A 389 -25.29 33.13 -22.99
C ALA A 389 -25.24 34.37 -22.10
N SER A 390 -26.24 35.28 -22.26
CA SER A 390 -26.35 36.48 -21.40
C SER A 390 -26.57 36.13 -19.93
N LEU A 391 -27.47 35.19 -19.63
CA LEU A 391 -27.70 34.72 -18.26
C LEU A 391 -26.47 34.03 -17.65
N ALA A 392 -25.70 33.28 -18.43
CA ALA A 392 -24.47 32.66 -17.99
C ALA A 392 -23.37 33.70 -17.69
N ARG A 393 -23.23 34.71 -18.54
CA ARG A 393 -22.35 35.86 -18.31
C ARG A 393 -22.68 36.53 -16.99
N ASP A 394 -23.96 36.82 -16.74
CA ASP A 394 -24.41 37.54 -15.54
C ASP A 394 -24.21 36.67 -14.28
N ALA A 395 -24.39 35.35 -14.37
CA ALA A 395 -24.10 34.42 -13.27
C ALA A 395 -22.61 34.39 -12.91
N ILE A 396 -21.73 34.36 -13.91
CA ILE A 396 -20.28 34.39 -13.68
C ILE A 396 -19.84 35.77 -13.18
N ALA A 397 -20.38 36.86 -13.72
CA ALA A 397 -20.13 38.21 -13.24
C ALA A 397 -20.50 38.35 -11.76
N ARG A 398 -21.67 37.84 -11.36
CA ARG A 398 -22.09 37.83 -9.96
C ARG A 398 -21.15 37.02 -9.06
N ALA A 399 -20.70 35.85 -9.51
CA ALA A 399 -19.72 35.04 -8.77
C ALA A 399 -18.40 35.79 -8.57
N LEU A 400 -17.91 36.49 -9.57
CA LEU A 400 -16.69 37.30 -9.50
C LEU A 400 -16.87 38.53 -8.60
N GLU A 401 -18.01 39.20 -8.66
CA GLU A 401 -18.35 40.35 -7.81
C GLU A 401 -18.33 39.99 -6.31
N LEU A 402 -19.01 38.88 -5.96
CA LEU A 402 -19.06 38.38 -4.58
C LEU A 402 -17.70 38.03 -4.02
N ARG A 403 -16.77 37.64 -4.87
CA ARG A 403 -15.38 37.33 -4.45
C ARG A 403 -14.52 38.58 -4.17
N ARG A 404 -14.82 39.69 -4.86
CA ARG A 404 -14.10 40.94 -4.67
C ARG A 404 -14.48 41.65 -3.37
N GLN A 405 -15.54 41.19 -2.70
CA GLN A 405 -15.96 41.76 -1.41
C GLN A 405 -15.01 41.29 -0.28
N PRO A 406 -14.35 42.23 0.44
CA PRO A 406 -13.45 41.86 1.52
C PRO A 406 -14.17 41.05 2.62
N GLY A 407 -13.59 39.92 3.05
CA GLY A 407 -14.14 39.10 4.13
C GLY A 407 -15.40 38.27 3.74
N SER A 408 -15.73 38.15 2.47
CA SER A 408 -16.87 37.36 2.00
C SER A 408 -16.71 35.89 2.27
N ASP A 409 -17.55 35.31 3.13
CA ASP A 409 -17.59 33.89 3.44
C ASP A 409 -17.98 33.05 2.21
N PRO A 410 -17.29 31.94 1.92
CA PRO A 410 -17.64 31.02 0.84
C PRO A 410 -19.09 30.50 0.89
N ASP A 411 -19.63 30.24 2.08
CA ASP A 411 -21.00 29.75 2.23
C ASP A 411 -22.04 30.85 1.96
N VAL A 412 -21.75 32.11 2.30
CA VAL A 412 -22.58 33.28 1.94
C VAL A 412 -22.59 33.47 0.44
N ARG A 413 -21.40 33.42 -0.22
CA ARG A 413 -21.31 33.50 -1.68
C ARG A 413 -22.13 32.40 -2.37
N LYS A 414 -21.99 31.15 -1.88
CA LYS A 414 -22.75 30.01 -2.38
C LYS A 414 -24.25 30.21 -2.26
N ALA A 415 -24.72 30.71 -1.12
CA ALA A 415 -26.14 30.97 -0.89
C ALA A 415 -26.68 32.04 -1.87
N GLU A 416 -25.96 33.14 -2.07
CA GLU A 416 -26.34 34.19 -3.01
C GLU A 416 -26.32 33.72 -4.46
N ILE A 417 -25.29 32.98 -4.88
CA ILE A 417 -25.25 32.42 -6.25
C ILE A 417 -26.39 31.41 -6.44
N LYS A 418 -26.71 30.58 -5.44
CA LYS A 418 -27.83 29.65 -5.48
C LYS A 418 -29.16 30.40 -5.68
N HIS A 419 -29.37 31.46 -4.92
CA HIS A 419 -30.56 32.29 -5.04
C HIS A 419 -30.65 32.95 -6.43
N PHE A 420 -29.55 33.54 -6.90
CA PHE A 420 -29.48 34.13 -8.24
C PHE A 420 -29.83 33.10 -9.32
N LEU A 421 -29.24 31.93 -9.33
CA LEU A 421 -29.50 30.89 -10.33
C LEU A 421 -30.95 30.37 -10.29
N ALA A 422 -31.55 30.26 -9.10
CA ALA A 422 -32.93 29.79 -8.94
C ALA A 422 -33.98 30.79 -9.44
N THR A 423 -33.67 32.07 -9.42
CA THR A 423 -34.60 33.16 -9.85
C THR A 423 -34.53 33.44 -11.34
N GLN A 424 -33.55 32.81 -12.06
CA GLN A 424 -33.41 33.08 -13.50
C GLN A 424 -34.50 32.39 -14.34
N PRO A 425 -35.08 33.07 -15.33
CA PRO A 425 -35.89 32.40 -16.34
C PRO A 425 -35.06 31.38 -17.11
N ARG A 426 -35.60 30.16 -17.32
CA ARG A 426 -34.88 29.02 -17.97
C ARG A 426 -33.75 28.39 -17.16
N ALA A 427 -33.81 28.40 -15.84
CA ALA A 427 -32.83 27.84 -14.95
C ALA A 427 -32.25 26.45 -15.37
N PRO A 428 -33.04 25.47 -15.87
CA PRO A 428 -32.50 24.17 -16.30
C PRO A 428 -31.52 24.27 -17.48
N ARG A 429 -31.80 25.09 -18.48
CA ARG A 429 -30.90 25.32 -19.64
C ARG A 429 -29.61 26.01 -19.22
N LEU A 430 -29.74 27.04 -18.40
CA LEU A 430 -28.61 27.75 -17.83
C LEU A 430 -27.71 26.84 -17.03
N HIS A 431 -28.27 25.98 -16.18
CA HIS A 431 -27.50 24.99 -15.41
C HIS A 431 -26.73 24.02 -16.30
N THR A 432 -27.37 23.44 -17.30
CA THR A 432 -26.75 22.52 -18.26
C THR A 432 -25.62 23.19 -19.02
N TYR A 433 -25.86 24.40 -19.50
CA TYR A 433 -24.88 25.17 -20.26
C TYR A 433 -23.66 25.54 -19.39
N LEU A 434 -23.86 26.12 -18.21
CA LEU A 434 -22.76 26.46 -17.30
C LEU A 434 -21.94 25.26 -16.90
N ARG A 435 -22.57 24.10 -16.63
CA ARG A 435 -21.84 22.85 -16.35
C ARG A 435 -20.95 22.41 -17.51
N ARG A 436 -21.45 22.51 -18.73
CA ARG A 436 -20.71 22.18 -19.94
C ARG A 436 -19.53 23.13 -20.15
N VAL A 437 -19.76 24.44 -20.05
CA VAL A 437 -18.72 25.46 -20.20
C VAL A 437 -17.64 25.37 -19.10
N LEU A 438 -18.06 25.11 -17.88
CA LEU A 438 -17.13 24.86 -16.76
C LEU A 438 -16.53 23.46 -16.77
N ARG A 439 -16.86 22.62 -17.77
CA ARG A 439 -16.44 21.19 -17.85
C ARG A 439 -16.73 20.38 -16.58
N GLN A 440 -17.85 20.69 -15.94
CA GLN A 440 -18.33 20.09 -14.70
C GLN A 440 -19.66 19.33 -14.94
N GLU A 441 -19.72 18.46 -15.94
CA GLU A 441 -20.92 17.76 -16.38
C GLU A 441 -21.52 16.81 -15.33
N GLY A 442 -20.81 16.53 -14.31
CA GLY A 442 -21.33 15.87 -13.09
C GLY A 442 -20.63 16.45 -11.88
N GLY A 443 -21.26 16.48 -10.73
CA GLY A 443 -20.57 16.91 -9.53
C GLY A 443 -21.31 17.91 -8.67
N PRO A 444 -20.57 18.79 -7.96
CA PRO A 444 -21.14 19.67 -6.95
C PRO A 444 -22.27 20.55 -7.47
N ALA A 445 -23.11 21.05 -6.57
CA ALA A 445 -24.11 22.04 -6.95
C ALA A 445 -23.43 23.19 -7.68
N LEU A 446 -24.03 23.65 -8.78
CA LEU A 446 -23.44 24.69 -9.65
C LEU A 446 -23.07 25.97 -8.88
N ALA A 447 -23.87 26.33 -7.88
CA ALA A 447 -23.59 27.45 -7.00
C ALA A 447 -22.27 27.25 -6.21
N THR A 448 -21.96 26.03 -5.78
CA THR A 448 -20.69 25.69 -5.13
C THR A 448 -19.54 25.79 -6.13
N VAL A 449 -19.72 25.27 -7.35
CA VAL A 449 -18.70 25.40 -8.41
C VAL A 449 -18.39 26.87 -8.66
N LEU A 450 -19.37 27.68 -8.92
CA LEU A 450 -19.20 29.10 -9.20
C LEU A 450 -18.63 29.89 -8.00
N SER A 451 -18.94 29.49 -6.76
CA SER A 451 -18.40 30.14 -5.55
C SER A 451 -16.91 29.87 -5.32
N LEU A 452 -16.37 28.79 -5.87
CA LEU A 452 -15.02 28.28 -5.59
C LEU A 452 -14.14 28.10 -6.84
N PHE A 453 -14.70 28.18 -8.04
CA PHE A 453 -13.97 28.01 -9.30
C PHE A 453 -12.87 29.08 -9.43
N PRO A 454 -11.67 28.78 -9.98
CA PRO A 454 -10.58 29.75 -10.08
C PRO A 454 -11.01 31.09 -10.74
N SER A 455 -10.63 32.23 -10.13
CA SER A 455 -11.06 33.53 -10.58
C SER A 455 -10.57 33.85 -11.99
N ASN A 456 -9.32 33.53 -12.31
CA ASN A 456 -8.72 33.69 -13.63
C ASN A 456 -9.50 32.94 -14.74
N HIS A 457 -9.95 31.71 -14.44
CA HIS A 457 -10.76 30.92 -15.38
C HIS A 457 -12.18 31.50 -15.54
N LEU A 458 -12.81 31.93 -14.43
CA LEU A 458 -14.12 32.60 -14.52
C LEU A 458 -14.01 33.91 -15.29
N GLU A 459 -12.94 34.67 -15.10
CA GLU A 459 -12.67 35.91 -15.85
C GLU A 459 -12.48 35.64 -17.34
N ALA A 460 -11.73 34.58 -17.71
CA ALA A 460 -11.57 34.19 -19.10
C ALA A 460 -12.88 33.73 -19.74
N ILE A 461 -13.67 32.91 -19.06
CA ILE A 461 -14.99 32.47 -19.54
C ILE A 461 -15.95 33.68 -19.64
N HIS A 462 -15.93 34.56 -18.65
CA HIS A 462 -16.73 35.80 -18.67
C HIS A 462 -16.38 36.65 -19.89
N ALA A 463 -15.09 36.86 -20.19
CA ALA A 463 -14.65 37.61 -21.38
C ALA A 463 -15.15 36.98 -22.69
N MET A 464 -15.11 35.64 -22.81
CA MET A 464 -15.67 34.94 -23.97
C MET A 464 -17.18 35.16 -24.09
N LEU A 465 -17.91 35.11 -22.98
CA LEU A 465 -19.36 35.34 -22.97
C LEU A 465 -19.71 36.81 -23.29
N VAL A 466 -18.93 37.77 -22.81
CA VAL A 466 -19.05 39.18 -23.17
C VAL A 466 -18.90 39.35 -24.69
N PHE A 467 -17.83 38.79 -25.27
CA PHE A 467 -17.59 38.85 -26.72
C PHE A 467 -18.75 38.26 -27.54
N LEU A 468 -19.28 37.10 -27.11
CA LEU A 468 -20.46 36.48 -27.74
C LEU A 468 -21.72 37.32 -27.65
N THR A 469 -21.98 37.93 -26.49
CA THR A 469 -23.24 38.69 -26.24
C THR A 469 -23.22 40.11 -26.75
N THR A 470 -22.03 40.68 -27.06
CA THR A 470 -21.86 42.04 -27.63
C THR A 470 -21.68 42.06 -29.14
N GLY A 471 -21.86 40.94 -29.83
CA GLY A 471 -21.93 40.89 -31.31
C GLY A 471 -20.59 40.59 -32.02
N GLY A 472 -19.55 40.15 -31.27
CA GLY A 472 -18.26 39.82 -31.87
C GLY A 472 -18.20 38.47 -32.62
N TYR A 473 -19.21 37.62 -32.47
CA TYR A 473 -19.26 36.30 -33.11
C TYR A 473 -20.45 36.21 -34.07
N ARG A 474 -20.19 36.21 -35.39
CA ARG A 474 -21.17 35.78 -36.37
C ARG A 474 -21.16 34.27 -36.45
N SER A 475 -22.22 33.59 -36.03
CA SER A 475 -22.38 32.17 -36.24
C SER A 475 -22.20 31.83 -37.71
N LYS A 476 -21.39 30.83 -38.01
CA LYS A 476 -21.42 30.15 -39.31
C LYS A 476 -22.78 29.48 -39.41
N ASP A 477 -23.63 30.03 -40.32
CA ASP A 477 -24.95 29.50 -40.65
C ASP A 477 -24.81 28.04 -41.18
N PRO A 478 -25.46 27.04 -40.61
CA PRO A 478 -25.34 25.64 -41.08
C PRO A 478 -26.23 25.35 -42.31
N ALA A 479 -26.64 26.35 -43.09
CA ALA A 479 -27.47 26.16 -44.26
C ALA A 479 -26.79 26.59 -45.56
N ARG A 480 -25.85 25.78 -46.06
CA ARG A 480 -25.62 25.61 -47.52
C ARG A 480 -24.99 24.26 -47.80
N PRO A 481 -25.65 23.34 -48.49
CA PRO A 481 -24.98 22.21 -49.09
C PRO A 481 -24.14 22.70 -50.26
N SER A 482 -22.83 22.55 -50.20
CA SER A 482 -21.95 22.72 -51.36
C SER A 482 -22.14 21.55 -52.30
N SER A 483 -22.99 21.70 -53.30
CA SER A 483 -22.86 21.00 -54.57
C SER A 483 -21.59 21.52 -55.26
N ASN A 484 -20.60 20.69 -55.39
CA ASN A 484 -19.76 20.62 -56.59
C ASN A 484 -18.95 19.30 -56.57
N THR A 485 -19.51 18.40 -57.35
CA THR A 485 -18.81 17.29 -58.01
C THR A 485 -17.91 17.90 -59.07
N GLU A 486 -16.61 17.71 -58.99
CA GLU A 486 -15.77 17.62 -60.17
C GLU A 486 -14.72 16.53 -59.94
N VAL A 487 -14.94 15.48 -60.73
CA VAL A 487 -13.95 14.45 -61.14
C VAL A 487 -12.97 15.12 -62.08
N ILE A 488 -11.68 14.91 -61.89
CA ILE A 488 -10.72 14.73 -62.98
C ILE A 488 -9.39 14.17 -62.43
N SER A 489 -9.03 13.03 -63.01
CA SER A 489 -7.76 12.30 -63.23
C SER A 489 -6.87 12.04 -62.03
#